data_f7919a115c17368516880e1c3021f4e7
#
_entry.id   f7919a115c17368516880e1c3021f4e7
#
_cell.length_a   1.000
_cell.length_b   1.000
_cell.length_c   1.000
_cell.angle_alpha   90.00
_cell.angle_beta   90.00
_cell.angle_gamma   90.00
#
_symmetry.space_group_name_H-M   'P 1'
#
loop_
_entity.id
_entity.type
_entity.pdbx_description
1 polymer ?
#
loop_
_entity_poly.entity_id
_entity_poly.type
_entity_poly.pdbx_seq_one_letter_code
_entity_poly.pdbx_strand_id
1 'polypeptide(L)'
;MTCNFFELKITFLALPVMTILIFGTIPLPYAAAQFQAGGVSLPGDPTWFAGKGLKKGDFFSYSMCHVDYKECSPFQMDIWIKGDTKSGTEEKWLTEVVVYDGNKVVKGEMDLGKLAPEPSGGSPDLSVYRGAFKSSIVWLSAFANGYDDGGAKGPKKFSMKSWGKIGNIGGEQIIPTAIEKVTVKAGTYDTVLVSWKTGGAVSKVWVVDGFPFPVKAQAYTHVSSGIPPSEYKFELLEYKQNVQQSPFADIISDAANPELKNCPKTDSLTTSIKKPTENYSYQIHAYYSPEFPVQGCPMKWQFDFLSKYHDTEFLNQVQYDLIVVDDKFTLPPLRSVAKDQGYDYLYSPSGLSTIDMIVQQPPGTAHFVVYVYGLAPQGIVPSTPLDYLIIDLPISAKTGSSDNPSQNIPVWIKNNAKWWADGKIDDNSFVQGIQFLIKEGIMKIPQAAQDSEPGGYVPQNLFD
;
A
#
# COMPACT_ATOMS: atom_id res chain seq x y z
N MET A 1 -61.48 33.20 -43.15
CA MET A 1 -61.42 34.55 -42.52
C MET A 1 -59.99 34.70 -41.99
N THR A 2 -59.11 35.17 -42.80
CA THR A 2 -58.49 36.48 -42.94
C THR A 2 -58.21 37.18 -41.61
N CYS A 3 -56.93 37.39 -41.34
CA CYS A 3 -56.22 38.63 -40.98
C CYS A 3 -55.04 38.30 -40.12
N ASN A 4 -53.92 38.74 -40.30
CA ASN A 4 -53.13 39.80 -40.91
C ASN A 4 -51.81 39.92 -40.08
N PHE A 5 -50.76 40.05 -40.78
CA PHE A 5 -49.39 40.34 -40.35
C PHE A 5 -49.25 41.64 -39.56
N PHE A 6 -48.35 41.67 -38.64
CA PHE A 6 -47.63 42.88 -38.25
C PHE A 6 -46.12 42.61 -38.13
N GLU A 7 -45.38 43.14 -39.09
CA GLU A 7 -43.92 43.23 -39.03
C GLU A 7 -43.53 44.39 -38.13
N LEU A 8 -42.64 44.11 -37.16
CA LEU A 8 -41.96 45.17 -36.42
C LEU A 8 -40.46 45.10 -36.71
N LYS A 9 -39.99 46.03 -37.55
CA LYS A 9 -38.58 46.30 -37.80
C LYS A 9 -37.99 47.02 -36.61
N ILE A 10 -37.06 46.39 -35.89
CA ILE A 10 -36.22 47.04 -34.89
C ILE A 10 -34.80 47.15 -35.44
N THR A 11 -34.37 48.36 -35.72
CA THR A 11 -33.00 48.71 -36.13
C THR A 11 -32.09 48.71 -34.89
N PHE A 12 -31.15 47.76 -34.81
CA PHE A 12 -30.13 47.76 -33.77
C PHE A 12 -28.89 48.55 -34.23
N LEU A 13 -28.63 49.60 -33.51
CA LEU A 13 -27.39 50.38 -33.58
C LEU A 13 -26.28 49.58 -32.89
N ALA A 14 -25.25 49.18 -33.62
CA ALA A 14 -24.09 48.46 -33.08
C ALA A 14 -23.10 49.47 -32.47
N LEU A 15 -22.91 49.36 -31.14
CA LEU A 15 -21.73 49.94 -30.45
C LEU A 15 -20.75 48.77 -30.18
N PRO A 16 -19.49 48.87 -30.56
CA PRO A 16 -18.51 47.85 -30.17
C PRO A 16 -17.99 48.15 -28.77
N VAL A 17 -18.39 47.35 -27.80
CA VAL A 17 -17.72 47.29 -26.50
C VAL A 17 -16.52 46.37 -26.64
N MET A 18 -15.34 46.98 -26.68
CA MET A 18 -14.06 46.28 -26.67
C MET A 18 -13.75 45.81 -25.25
N THR A 19 -14.16 44.58 -24.93
CA THR A 19 -13.80 43.92 -23.67
C THR A 19 -12.41 43.30 -23.81
N ILE A 20 -11.41 43.92 -23.22
CA ILE A 20 -10.07 43.36 -23.08
C ILE A 20 -10.16 42.24 -22.05
N LEU A 21 -10.26 40.99 -22.51
CA LEU A 21 -10.07 39.80 -21.68
C LEU A 21 -8.56 39.59 -21.43
N ILE A 22 -8.11 39.99 -20.26
CA ILE A 22 -6.79 39.61 -19.76
C ILE A 22 -6.88 38.11 -19.44
N PHE A 23 -6.49 37.27 -20.39
CA PHE A 23 -6.22 35.86 -20.14
C PHE A 23 -4.95 35.76 -19.29
N GLY A 24 -5.12 35.66 -17.98
CA GLY A 24 -4.07 35.14 -17.13
C GLY A 24 -3.75 33.73 -17.61
N THR A 25 -2.54 33.50 -18.10
CA THR A 25 -2.04 32.16 -18.43
C THR A 25 -1.88 31.39 -17.13
N ILE A 26 -2.94 30.69 -16.75
CA ILE A 26 -2.82 29.57 -15.83
C ILE A 26 -1.97 28.54 -16.60
N PRO A 27 -0.82 28.08 -16.09
CA PRO A 27 -0.11 27.00 -16.73
C PRO A 27 -1.00 25.76 -16.63
N LEU A 28 -1.65 25.43 -17.72
CA LEU A 28 -2.32 24.14 -17.86
C LEU A 28 -1.25 23.06 -17.65
N PRO A 29 -1.52 22.04 -16.84
CA PRO A 29 -0.64 20.89 -16.78
C PRO A 29 -0.50 20.35 -18.20
N TYR A 30 0.73 20.06 -18.59
CA TYR A 30 1.15 19.58 -19.90
C TYR A 30 0.07 18.75 -20.59
N ALA A 31 -0.30 19.20 -21.78
CA ALA A 31 -1.20 18.43 -22.64
C ALA A 31 -0.64 17.01 -22.81
N ALA A 32 -1.36 16.03 -22.31
CA ALA A 32 -1.06 14.62 -22.56
C ALA A 32 -0.97 14.44 -24.08
N ALA A 33 0.16 13.92 -24.56
CA ALA A 33 0.34 13.62 -25.96
C ALA A 33 -0.83 12.72 -26.42
N GLN A 34 -1.61 13.19 -27.37
CA GLN A 34 -2.69 12.41 -27.95
C GLN A 34 -2.09 11.32 -28.83
N PHE A 35 -2.08 10.11 -28.34
CA PHE A 35 -1.78 8.94 -29.16
C PHE A 35 -2.91 8.69 -30.14
N GLN A 36 -2.61 8.64 -31.44
CA GLN A 36 -3.56 8.13 -32.42
C GLN A 36 -3.32 6.64 -32.64
N ALA A 37 -4.32 5.84 -32.33
CA ALA A 37 -4.35 4.44 -32.70
C ALA A 37 -4.39 4.34 -34.24
N GLY A 38 -3.31 3.88 -34.87
CA GLY A 38 -3.27 3.70 -36.29
C GLY A 38 -1.98 4.18 -36.96
N GLY A 39 -0.82 3.69 -36.55
CA GLY A 39 0.41 3.73 -37.35
C GLY A 39 1.05 5.11 -37.61
N VAL A 40 0.62 6.16 -36.94
CA VAL A 40 1.20 7.49 -37.07
C VAL A 40 2.28 7.64 -35.98
N SER A 41 3.51 7.90 -36.42
CA SER A 41 4.59 8.29 -35.51
C SER A 41 4.24 9.62 -34.85
N LEU A 42 4.25 9.64 -33.51
CA LEU A 42 4.09 10.87 -32.76
C LEU A 42 5.28 11.82 -33.05
N PRO A 43 5.06 13.14 -33.04
CA PRO A 43 6.17 14.09 -33.10
C PRO A 43 7.00 13.98 -31.81
N GLY A 44 8.29 13.72 -31.93
CA GLY A 44 9.23 13.51 -30.85
C GLY A 44 9.77 12.08 -30.78
N ASP A 45 10.35 11.70 -29.65
CA ASP A 45 10.79 10.32 -29.37
C ASP A 45 9.76 9.61 -28.49
N PRO A 46 8.80 8.87 -29.08
CA PRO A 46 7.72 8.23 -28.36
C PRO A 46 8.19 6.90 -27.72
N THR A 47 9.45 6.82 -27.34
CA THR A 47 9.98 5.63 -26.67
C THR A 47 9.80 5.72 -25.16
N TRP A 48 9.60 4.57 -24.54
CA TRP A 48 9.48 4.43 -23.10
C TRP A 48 10.37 3.30 -22.58
N PHE A 49 10.88 3.49 -21.37
CA PHE A 49 11.47 2.46 -20.52
C PHE A 49 11.34 2.91 -19.05
N ALA A 50 11.32 1.97 -18.12
CA ALA A 50 11.23 2.28 -16.69
C ALA A 50 12.44 3.14 -16.27
N GLY A 51 12.17 4.23 -15.55
CA GLY A 51 13.19 5.20 -15.16
C GLY A 51 13.50 6.28 -16.19
N LYS A 52 12.88 6.29 -17.37
CA LYS A 52 13.05 7.35 -18.36
C LYS A 52 12.73 8.72 -17.76
N GLY A 53 13.70 9.63 -17.82
CA GLY A 53 13.53 10.99 -17.28
C GLY A 53 13.65 11.11 -15.76
N LEU A 54 14.02 10.05 -15.06
CA LEU A 54 14.28 10.07 -13.63
C LEU A 54 15.36 11.09 -13.27
N LYS A 55 15.15 11.86 -12.21
CA LYS A 55 16.02 12.96 -11.79
C LYS A 55 16.24 12.94 -10.29
N LYS A 56 17.34 13.56 -9.86
CA LYS A 56 17.55 13.91 -8.46
C LYS A 56 16.37 14.73 -7.93
N GLY A 57 15.89 14.39 -6.74
CA GLY A 57 14.75 15.03 -6.10
C GLY A 57 13.39 14.48 -6.53
N ASP A 58 13.34 13.47 -7.41
CA ASP A 58 12.09 12.77 -7.67
C ASP A 58 11.73 11.88 -6.49
N PHE A 59 10.43 11.89 -6.14
CA PHE A 59 9.85 11.08 -5.09
C PHE A 59 8.67 10.31 -5.63
N PHE A 60 8.61 9.02 -5.33
CA PHE A 60 7.54 8.10 -5.71
C PHE A 60 7.06 7.34 -4.49
N SER A 61 5.75 7.22 -4.36
CA SER A 61 5.11 6.31 -3.41
C SER A 61 4.25 5.31 -4.17
N TYR A 62 4.49 4.02 -3.93
CA TYR A 62 3.75 2.93 -4.55
C TYR A 62 3.11 2.03 -3.50
N SER A 63 1.85 1.66 -3.70
CA SER A 63 1.31 0.43 -3.13
C SER A 63 1.68 -0.72 -4.05
N MET A 64 2.30 -1.76 -3.53
CA MET A 64 2.76 -2.87 -4.35
C MET A 64 2.71 -4.20 -3.59
N CYS A 65 2.63 -5.29 -4.34
CA CYS A 65 2.80 -6.65 -3.84
C CYS A 65 3.49 -7.51 -4.88
N HIS A 66 4.11 -8.58 -4.45
CA HIS A 66 4.72 -9.60 -5.30
C HIS A 66 4.50 -10.99 -4.70
N VAL A 67 4.30 -12.01 -5.56
CA VAL A 67 4.01 -13.38 -5.11
C VAL A 67 5.11 -13.97 -4.22
N ASP A 68 6.37 -13.64 -4.51
CA ASP A 68 7.52 -14.10 -3.71
C ASP A 68 7.61 -13.42 -2.34
N TYR A 69 6.73 -12.46 -2.05
CA TYR A 69 6.66 -11.80 -0.77
C TYR A 69 5.26 -11.93 -0.16
N LYS A 70 5.13 -12.79 0.85
CA LYS A 70 3.88 -13.06 1.57
C LYS A 70 2.69 -13.26 0.62
N GLU A 71 2.91 -14.00 -0.49
CA GLU A 71 1.89 -14.33 -1.50
C GLU A 71 1.12 -13.10 -2.04
N CYS A 72 1.86 -12.04 -2.39
CA CYS A 72 1.29 -10.78 -2.83
C CYS A 72 0.50 -10.03 -1.74
N SER A 73 0.93 -10.14 -0.48
CA SER A 73 0.47 -9.22 0.56
C SER A 73 0.98 -7.81 0.24
N PRO A 74 0.09 -6.80 0.25
CA PRO A 74 0.47 -5.45 -0.17
C PRO A 74 1.33 -4.76 0.89
N PHE A 75 2.28 -3.94 0.41
CA PHE A 75 3.06 -3.00 1.20
C PHE A 75 3.20 -1.68 0.43
N GLN A 76 3.50 -0.60 1.13
CA GLN A 76 3.85 0.67 0.50
C GLN A 76 5.36 0.82 0.44
N MET A 77 5.89 1.27 -0.70
CA MET A 77 7.29 1.63 -0.87
C MET A 77 7.41 3.06 -1.35
N ASP A 78 8.06 3.89 -0.56
CA ASP A 78 8.38 5.27 -0.84
C ASP A 78 9.85 5.37 -1.26
N ILE A 79 10.13 5.97 -2.40
CA ILE A 79 11.46 6.06 -3.00
C ILE A 79 11.77 7.52 -3.29
N TRP A 80 12.86 8.04 -2.76
CA TRP A 80 13.37 9.38 -3.06
C TRP A 80 14.74 9.30 -3.71
N ILE A 81 14.92 9.98 -4.85
CA ILE A 81 16.17 10.02 -5.59
C ILE A 81 17.09 11.06 -4.95
N LYS A 82 17.99 10.59 -4.12
CA LYS A 82 18.91 11.43 -3.33
C LYS A 82 19.97 12.10 -4.19
N GLY A 83 20.46 11.40 -5.22
CA GLY A 83 21.49 11.90 -6.10
C GLY A 83 22.20 10.82 -6.90
N ASP A 84 23.37 11.16 -7.40
CA ASP A 84 24.22 10.24 -8.14
C ASP A 84 25.15 9.46 -7.20
N THR A 85 25.43 8.22 -7.58
CA THR A 85 26.45 7.38 -6.96
C THR A 85 27.19 6.58 -8.04
N LYS A 86 28.28 5.92 -7.67
CA LYS A 86 29.04 5.04 -8.57
C LYS A 86 29.28 3.70 -7.90
N SER A 87 29.10 2.64 -8.67
CA SER A 87 29.50 1.29 -8.30
C SER A 87 30.51 0.79 -9.32
N GLY A 88 31.81 0.83 -8.98
CA GLY A 88 32.89 0.63 -9.95
C GLY A 88 32.86 1.74 -11.01
N THR A 89 32.73 1.36 -12.28
CA THR A 89 32.62 2.27 -13.42
C THR A 89 31.19 2.66 -13.77
N GLU A 90 30.19 2.02 -13.17
CA GLU A 90 28.78 2.24 -13.47
C GLU A 90 28.22 3.41 -12.66
N GLU A 91 27.61 4.37 -13.35
CA GLU A 91 26.85 5.45 -12.72
C GLU A 91 25.46 4.97 -12.34
N LYS A 92 25.04 5.26 -11.10
CA LYS A 92 23.76 4.87 -10.53
C LYS A 92 23.10 6.05 -9.84
N TRP A 93 21.81 5.89 -9.56
CA TRP A 93 21.07 6.73 -8.63
C TRP A 93 21.23 6.17 -7.22
N LEU A 94 21.61 7.00 -6.26
CA LEU A 94 21.48 6.72 -4.84
C LEU A 94 20.06 7.11 -4.41
N THR A 95 19.33 6.20 -3.80
CA THR A 95 17.98 6.44 -3.31
C THR A 95 17.88 6.19 -1.82
N GLU A 96 17.06 6.96 -1.15
CA GLU A 96 16.56 6.67 0.19
C GLU A 96 15.17 6.09 0.07
N VAL A 97 14.89 5.01 0.81
CA VAL A 97 13.68 4.22 0.68
C VAL A 97 13.07 4.00 2.05
N VAL A 98 11.75 4.13 2.12
CA VAL A 98 10.97 3.70 3.28
C VAL A 98 9.89 2.72 2.81
N VAL A 99 9.81 1.60 3.50
CA VAL A 99 8.76 0.60 3.29
C VAL A 99 7.85 0.57 4.51
N TYR A 100 6.55 0.60 4.25
CA TYR A 100 5.49 0.39 5.23
C TYR A 100 4.80 -0.93 4.93
N ASP A 101 4.98 -1.92 5.79
CA ASP A 101 4.46 -3.28 5.63
C ASP A 101 3.65 -3.64 6.88
N GLY A 102 2.36 -3.41 6.83
CA GLY A 102 1.52 -3.41 8.01
C GLY A 102 2.01 -2.38 9.02
N ASN A 103 2.36 -2.84 10.22
CA ASN A 103 2.94 -1.98 11.26
C ASN A 103 4.46 -1.88 11.21
N LYS A 104 5.11 -2.59 10.27
CA LYS A 104 6.56 -2.58 10.14
C LYS A 104 7.01 -1.40 9.28
N VAL A 105 8.00 -0.66 9.77
CA VAL A 105 8.64 0.43 9.03
C VAL A 105 10.10 0.08 8.81
N VAL A 106 10.50 -0.01 7.55
CA VAL A 106 11.88 -0.28 7.14
C VAL A 106 12.40 0.92 6.37
N LYS A 107 13.46 1.55 6.86
CA LYS A 107 14.13 2.67 6.21
C LYS A 107 15.54 2.25 5.83
N GLY A 108 15.95 2.62 4.63
CA GLY A 108 17.29 2.31 4.15
C GLY A 108 17.61 2.98 2.84
N GLU A 109 18.69 2.55 2.23
CA GLU A 109 19.15 3.03 0.93
C GLU A 109 19.21 1.87 -0.07
N MET A 110 19.07 2.17 -1.35
CA MET A 110 19.37 1.28 -2.46
C MET A 110 19.89 2.08 -3.66
N ASP A 111 20.69 1.43 -4.50
CA ASP A 111 21.16 2.01 -5.74
C ASP A 111 20.24 1.56 -6.88
N LEU A 112 19.93 2.48 -7.81
CA LEU A 112 19.21 2.18 -9.04
C LEU A 112 20.09 2.45 -10.26
N GLY A 113 20.10 1.53 -11.21
CA GLY A 113 20.76 1.74 -12.50
C GLY A 113 20.16 2.94 -13.25
N LYS A 114 20.98 3.67 -14.02
CA LYS A 114 20.51 4.85 -14.76
C LYS A 114 19.73 4.50 -16.02
N LEU A 115 20.15 3.48 -16.73
CA LEU A 115 19.46 3.05 -17.98
C LEU A 115 18.43 1.97 -17.71
N ALA A 116 18.74 1.03 -16.84
CA ALA A 116 17.82 0.05 -16.32
C ALA A 116 17.83 0.22 -14.80
N PRO A 117 16.84 0.87 -14.18
CA PRO A 117 16.84 1.18 -12.77
C PRO A 117 16.58 -0.07 -11.91
N GLU A 118 17.38 -1.10 -12.15
CA GLU A 118 17.43 -2.27 -11.31
C GLU A 118 18.06 -1.92 -9.96
N PRO A 119 17.40 -2.28 -8.85
CA PRO A 119 17.95 -2.05 -7.54
C PRO A 119 19.16 -2.97 -7.29
N SER A 120 20.19 -2.40 -6.70
CA SER A 120 21.39 -3.12 -6.30
C SER A 120 21.93 -2.53 -5.01
N GLY A 121 22.77 -3.27 -4.30
CA GLY A 121 23.40 -2.76 -3.07
C GLY A 121 22.39 -2.28 -2.02
N GLY A 122 22.85 -1.42 -1.13
CA GLY A 122 22.04 -0.77 -0.12
C GLY A 122 21.77 -1.60 1.13
N SER A 123 20.79 -1.20 1.90
CA SER A 123 20.50 -1.73 3.24
C SER A 123 20.01 -3.18 3.18
N PRO A 124 20.58 -4.10 4.00
CA PRO A 124 20.15 -5.50 4.05
C PRO A 124 18.66 -5.69 4.36
N ASP A 125 18.11 -4.86 5.24
CA ASP A 125 16.70 -4.93 5.68
C ASP A 125 15.71 -4.68 4.54
N LEU A 126 16.15 -4.05 3.46
CA LEU A 126 15.36 -3.83 2.25
C LEU A 126 15.41 -4.99 1.25
N SER A 127 16.15 -6.08 1.52
CA SER A 127 16.45 -7.12 0.52
C SER A 127 15.21 -7.74 -0.14
N VAL A 128 14.21 -8.11 0.65
CA VAL A 128 12.97 -8.72 0.12
C VAL A 128 12.13 -7.73 -0.67
N TYR A 129 12.05 -6.49 -0.20
CA TYR A 129 11.31 -5.41 -0.87
C TYR A 129 12.01 -4.96 -2.15
N ARG A 130 13.35 -4.96 -2.17
CA ARG A 130 14.13 -4.74 -3.41
C ARG A 130 13.83 -5.81 -4.45
N GLY A 131 13.72 -7.08 -4.03
CA GLY A 131 13.33 -8.18 -4.90
C GLY A 131 11.96 -7.95 -5.53
N ALA A 132 10.95 -7.62 -4.72
CA ALA A 132 9.61 -7.31 -5.19
C ALA A 132 9.58 -6.10 -6.13
N PHE A 133 10.30 -5.02 -5.80
CA PHE A 133 10.42 -3.83 -6.66
C PHE A 133 11.07 -4.19 -8.00
N LYS A 134 12.20 -4.91 -7.98
CA LYS A 134 12.89 -5.35 -9.19
C LYS A 134 11.97 -6.15 -10.09
N SER A 135 11.28 -7.13 -9.55
CA SER A 135 10.39 -8.00 -10.32
C SER A 135 9.14 -7.29 -10.84
N SER A 136 8.66 -6.25 -10.14
CA SER A 136 7.39 -5.62 -10.45
C SER A 136 7.50 -4.38 -11.35
N ILE A 137 8.48 -3.51 -11.11
CA ILE A 137 8.55 -2.20 -11.79
C ILE A 137 9.65 -2.17 -12.86
N VAL A 138 10.83 -2.70 -12.55
CA VAL A 138 12.00 -2.46 -13.39
C VAL A 138 12.24 -3.50 -14.47
N TRP A 139 11.58 -4.65 -14.45
CA TRP A 139 11.77 -5.70 -15.45
C TRP A 139 11.46 -5.24 -16.88
N LEU A 140 10.47 -4.35 -17.07
CA LEU A 140 10.18 -3.76 -18.39
C LEU A 140 11.33 -2.90 -18.89
N SER A 141 12.07 -2.23 -18.00
CA SER A 141 13.28 -1.51 -18.38
C SER A 141 14.37 -2.46 -18.81
N ALA A 142 14.59 -3.54 -18.06
CA ALA A 142 15.55 -4.58 -18.43
C ALA A 142 15.20 -5.18 -19.80
N PHE A 143 13.94 -5.52 -20.04
CA PHE A 143 13.44 -5.98 -21.33
C PHE A 143 13.69 -4.97 -22.43
N ALA A 144 13.38 -3.67 -22.20
CA ALA A 144 13.58 -2.61 -23.17
C ALA A 144 15.06 -2.40 -23.52
N ASN A 145 15.97 -2.74 -22.61
CA ASN A 145 17.42 -2.63 -22.82
C ASN A 145 18.11 -3.90 -23.36
N GLY A 146 17.35 -4.90 -23.77
CA GLY A 146 17.89 -6.03 -24.51
C GLY A 146 17.88 -7.38 -23.80
N TYR A 147 17.02 -7.56 -22.82
CA TYR A 147 16.76 -8.86 -22.17
C TYR A 147 15.68 -9.69 -22.89
N ASP A 148 15.30 -9.30 -24.11
CA ASP A 148 14.35 -10.04 -24.92
C ASP A 148 15.08 -11.06 -25.84
N ASP A 149 14.37 -12.12 -26.21
CA ASP A 149 14.88 -13.21 -27.06
C ASP A 149 15.08 -12.73 -28.53
N GLY A 150 16.05 -11.85 -28.75
CA GLY A 150 16.45 -11.42 -30.09
C GLY A 150 15.67 -10.26 -30.69
N GLY A 151 14.88 -9.52 -29.89
CA GLY A 151 14.28 -8.26 -30.33
C GLY A 151 15.30 -7.12 -30.43
N ALA A 152 14.88 -5.98 -31.00
CA ALA A 152 15.70 -4.79 -31.05
C ALA A 152 16.05 -4.30 -29.63
N LYS A 153 17.33 -4.15 -29.34
CA LYS A 153 17.82 -3.61 -28.06
C LYS A 153 17.44 -2.13 -27.92
N GLY A 154 17.18 -1.71 -26.69
CA GLY A 154 16.93 -0.32 -26.34
C GLY A 154 15.45 -0.02 -26.05
N PRO A 155 15.13 1.27 -25.77
CA PRO A 155 13.79 1.71 -25.44
C PRO A 155 12.75 1.31 -26.48
N LYS A 156 11.57 0.90 -26.03
CA LYS A 156 10.47 0.46 -26.92
C LYS A 156 9.59 1.63 -27.35
N LYS A 157 9.09 1.59 -28.56
CA LYS A 157 8.20 2.63 -29.10
C LYS A 157 6.74 2.29 -28.76
N PHE A 158 5.97 3.30 -28.42
CA PHE A 158 4.52 3.20 -28.24
C PHE A 158 3.85 3.03 -29.61
N SER A 159 3.98 1.86 -30.20
CA SER A 159 3.32 1.48 -31.43
C SER A 159 2.60 0.17 -31.21
N MET A 160 1.59 -0.12 -32.02
CA MET A 160 0.84 -1.39 -31.97
C MET A 160 1.69 -2.61 -32.40
N LYS A 161 2.98 -2.41 -32.61
CA LYS A 161 3.90 -3.52 -32.92
C LYS A 161 4.34 -4.18 -31.63
N SER A 162 4.55 -5.49 -31.68
CA SER A 162 5.10 -6.26 -30.57
C SER A 162 6.44 -5.69 -30.10
N TRP A 163 6.61 -5.61 -28.80
CA TRP A 163 7.89 -5.28 -28.16
C TRP A 163 8.84 -6.47 -28.13
N GLY A 164 8.36 -7.67 -28.43
CA GLY A 164 9.10 -8.92 -28.38
C GLY A 164 8.46 -9.93 -27.44
N LYS A 165 9.21 -10.96 -27.09
CA LYS A 165 8.80 -12.04 -26.19
C LYS A 165 9.78 -12.17 -25.05
N ILE A 166 9.29 -12.56 -23.87
CA ILE A 166 10.11 -12.86 -22.72
C ILE A 166 9.87 -14.32 -22.31
N GLY A 167 10.93 -15.11 -22.24
CA GLY A 167 10.85 -16.54 -21.95
C GLY A 167 10.23 -16.84 -20.57
N ASN A 168 10.56 -16.03 -19.57
CA ASN A 168 10.07 -16.21 -18.20
C ASN A 168 8.58 -15.91 -17.99
N ILE A 169 7.91 -15.28 -18.97
CA ILE A 169 6.46 -15.10 -19.00
C ILE A 169 5.78 -15.99 -20.04
N GLY A 170 6.36 -17.16 -20.34
CA GLY A 170 5.80 -18.14 -21.26
C GLY A 170 6.03 -17.86 -22.75
N GLY A 171 6.91 -16.91 -23.09
CA GLY A 171 7.21 -16.54 -24.47
C GLY A 171 6.09 -15.78 -25.18
N GLU A 172 5.09 -15.30 -24.47
CA GLU A 172 4.00 -14.48 -25.03
C GLU A 172 4.52 -13.13 -25.51
N GLN A 173 3.87 -12.58 -26.52
CA GLN A 173 4.22 -11.25 -27.04
C GLN A 173 3.72 -10.16 -26.12
N ILE A 174 4.59 -9.21 -25.82
CA ILE A 174 4.26 -7.97 -25.13
C ILE A 174 3.92 -6.91 -26.15
N ILE A 175 2.75 -6.31 -26.04
CA ILE A 175 2.22 -5.41 -27.07
C ILE A 175 1.55 -4.21 -26.39
N PRO A 176 1.80 -2.97 -26.86
CA PRO A 176 0.92 -1.84 -26.59
C PRO A 176 -0.44 -2.11 -27.25
N THR A 177 -1.51 -2.20 -26.46
CA THR A 177 -2.83 -2.67 -26.93
C THR A 177 -3.90 -1.60 -26.97
N ALA A 178 -3.79 -0.58 -26.13
CA ALA A 178 -4.80 0.46 -26.03
C ALA A 178 -4.22 1.75 -25.46
N ILE A 179 -4.99 2.83 -25.59
CA ILE A 179 -4.81 4.09 -24.85
C ILE A 179 -5.97 4.17 -23.89
N GLU A 180 -5.68 4.28 -22.60
CA GLU A 180 -6.70 4.30 -21.56
C GLU A 180 -6.43 5.44 -20.58
N LYS A 181 -7.50 6.08 -20.12
CA LYS A 181 -7.44 7.01 -19.00
C LYS A 181 -7.53 6.22 -17.69
N VAL A 182 -6.48 6.28 -16.89
CA VAL A 182 -6.37 5.53 -15.62
C VAL A 182 -6.31 6.50 -14.45
N THR A 183 -7.18 6.30 -13.49
CA THR A 183 -7.15 7.02 -12.21
C THR A 183 -6.52 6.15 -11.15
N VAL A 184 -5.50 6.70 -10.48
CA VAL A 184 -4.82 6.13 -9.31
C VAL A 184 -4.81 7.19 -8.20
N LYS A 185 -4.35 6.86 -7.01
CA LYS A 185 -4.35 7.83 -5.89
C LYS A 185 -3.54 9.09 -6.21
N ALA A 186 -2.45 8.96 -6.96
CA ALA A 186 -1.61 10.10 -7.40
C ALA A 186 -2.28 11.03 -8.44
N GLY A 187 -3.39 10.61 -9.07
CA GLY A 187 -4.08 11.41 -10.08
C GLY A 187 -4.65 10.58 -11.23
N THR A 188 -5.08 11.28 -12.27
CA THR A 188 -5.62 10.67 -13.51
C THR A 188 -4.64 10.90 -14.66
N TYR A 189 -4.30 9.83 -15.37
CA TYR A 189 -3.29 9.81 -16.40
C TYR A 189 -3.84 9.25 -17.71
N ASP A 190 -3.46 9.86 -18.84
CA ASP A 190 -3.63 9.25 -20.15
C ASP A 190 -2.46 8.27 -20.36
N THR A 191 -2.78 7.00 -20.44
CA THR A 191 -1.78 5.93 -20.40
C THR A 191 -1.80 5.09 -21.69
N VAL A 192 -0.66 4.48 -22.00
CA VAL A 192 -0.60 3.37 -22.95
C VAL A 192 -0.66 2.07 -22.16
N LEU A 193 -1.64 1.24 -22.46
CA LEU A 193 -1.75 -0.11 -21.93
C LEU A 193 -0.79 -1.04 -22.67
N VAL A 194 0.16 -1.57 -21.95
CA VAL A 194 1.02 -2.67 -22.41
C VAL A 194 0.50 -3.96 -21.79
N SER A 195 0.23 -4.96 -22.61
CA SER A 195 -0.38 -6.20 -22.13
C SER A 195 0.20 -7.45 -22.79
N TRP A 196 0.02 -8.59 -22.11
CA TRP A 196 0.32 -9.92 -22.62
C TRP A 196 -0.63 -10.94 -21.99
N LYS A 197 -0.83 -12.03 -22.69
CA LYS A 197 -1.70 -13.10 -22.23
C LYS A 197 -0.93 -14.02 -21.29
N THR A 198 -1.55 -14.41 -20.18
CA THR A 198 -0.98 -15.32 -19.19
C THR A 198 -2.05 -16.36 -18.83
N GLY A 199 -2.03 -17.53 -19.49
CA GLY A 199 -3.08 -18.54 -19.31
C GLY A 199 -4.48 -17.98 -19.60
N GLY A 200 -5.39 -18.07 -18.65
CA GLY A 200 -6.77 -17.55 -18.73
C GLY A 200 -6.90 -16.05 -18.41
N ALA A 201 -5.82 -15.33 -18.11
CA ALA A 201 -5.84 -13.91 -17.73
C ALA A 201 -4.99 -13.06 -18.68
N VAL A 202 -5.15 -11.74 -18.60
CA VAL A 202 -4.35 -10.76 -19.32
C VAL A 202 -3.61 -9.90 -18.31
N SER A 203 -2.29 -10.00 -18.35
CA SER A 203 -1.41 -9.11 -17.59
C SER A 203 -1.38 -7.73 -18.21
N LYS A 204 -1.40 -6.68 -17.39
CA LYS A 204 -1.57 -5.29 -17.80
C LYS A 204 -0.62 -4.38 -17.08
N VAL A 205 0.04 -3.48 -17.80
CA VAL A 205 0.89 -2.41 -17.26
C VAL A 205 0.53 -1.10 -17.95
N TRP A 206 0.24 -0.07 -17.19
CA TRP A 206 -0.13 1.24 -17.69
C TRP A 206 1.04 2.20 -17.56
N VAL A 207 1.55 2.65 -18.69
CA VAL A 207 2.71 3.54 -18.81
C VAL A 207 2.30 4.90 -19.37
N VAL A 208 3.03 5.94 -19.01
CA VAL A 208 2.81 7.32 -19.44
C VAL A 208 4.07 7.79 -20.16
N ASP A 209 3.91 8.41 -21.33
CA ASP A 209 5.05 9.00 -22.03
C ASP A 209 5.70 10.12 -21.22
N GLY A 210 7.01 10.14 -21.18
CA GLY A 210 7.77 11.13 -20.40
C GLY A 210 7.69 10.96 -18.88
N PHE A 211 6.99 9.94 -18.39
CA PHE A 211 6.89 9.62 -16.98
C PHE A 211 7.83 8.45 -16.63
N PRO A 212 8.63 8.55 -15.54
CA PRO A 212 9.74 7.61 -15.33
C PRO A 212 9.33 6.18 -15.00
N PHE A 213 8.21 5.97 -14.31
CA PHE A 213 7.73 4.63 -13.94
C PHE A 213 6.28 4.42 -14.36
N PRO A 214 5.82 3.17 -14.53
CA PRO A 214 4.41 2.89 -14.75
C PRO A 214 3.54 3.40 -13.61
N VAL A 215 2.31 3.81 -13.90
CA VAL A 215 1.38 4.31 -12.88
C VAL A 215 0.58 3.19 -12.23
N LYS A 216 0.39 2.06 -12.95
CA LYS A 216 -0.35 0.90 -12.45
C LYS A 216 0.10 -0.37 -13.16
N ALA A 217 0.04 -1.50 -12.46
CA ALA A 217 0.17 -2.82 -13.08
C ALA A 217 -0.64 -3.87 -12.33
N GLN A 218 -1.02 -4.89 -13.09
CA GLN A 218 -1.55 -6.16 -12.59
C GLN A 218 -1.03 -7.26 -13.49
N ALA A 219 -0.15 -8.10 -12.98
CA ALA A 219 0.40 -9.23 -13.70
C ALA A 219 0.04 -10.55 -13.01
N TYR A 220 0.03 -11.61 -13.81
CA TYR A 220 -0.35 -12.95 -13.38
C TYR A 220 0.78 -13.92 -13.67
N THR A 221 0.99 -14.88 -12.77
CA THR A 221 1.95 -15.96 -12.95
C THR A 221 1.54 -16.82 -14.14
N HIS A 222 2.51 -17.23 -14.97
CA HIS A 222 2.22 -18.11 -16.09
C HIS A 222 1.78 -19.49 -15.59
N VAL A 223 0.64 -19.94 -16.11
CA VAL A 223 0.11 -21.29 -15.86
C VAL A 223 -0.29 -21.94 -17.18
N SER A 224 -0.13 -23.25 -17.28
CA SER A 224 -0.49 -24.02 -18.47
C SER A 224 -2.00 -24.14 -18.68
N SER A 225 -2.79 -24.05 -17.60
CA SER A 225 -4.25 -24.12 -17.63
C SER A 225 -4.84 -23.49 -16.36
N GLY A 226 -6.12 -23.10 -16.42
CA GLY A 226 -6.85 -22.53 -15.28
C GLY A 226 -6.70 -21.01 -15.16
N ILE A 227 -7.11 -20.47 -14.02
CA ILE A 227 -6.99 -19.06 -13.68
C ILE A 227 -5.65 -18.84 -12.97
N PRO A 228 -4.73 -18.07 -13.57
CA PRO A 228 -3.43 -17.83 -12.96
C PRO A 228 -3.55 -16.96 -11.70
N PRO A 229 -2.76 -17.23 -10.65
CA PRO A 229 -2.67 -16.33 -9.49
C PRO A 229 -2.00 -15.01 -9.88
N SER A 230 -2.24 -13.97 -9.07
CA SER A 230 -1.52 -12.70 -9.24
C SER A 230 -0.05 -12.91 -8.96
N GLU A 231 0.81 -12.45 -9.87
CA GLU A 231 2.26 -12.42 -9.70
C GLU A 231 2.67 -11.15 -8.96
N TYR A 232 2.23 -10.00 -9.47
CA TYR A 232 2.42 -8.72 -8.80
C TYR A 232 1.30 -7.73 -9.15
N LYS A 233 1.13 -6.75 -8.26
CA LYS A 233 0.33 -5.56 -8.47
C LYS A 233 1.12 -4.36 -7.97
N PHE A 234 0.95 -3.22 -8.60
CA PHE A 234 1.35 -1.95 -8.05
C PHE A 234 0.45 -0.82 -8.53
N GLU A 235 0.38 0.24 -7.72
CA GLU A 235 -0.34 1.45 -8.01
C GLU A 235 0.41 2.66 -7.45
N LEU A 236 0.57 3.70 -8.27
CA LEU A 236 1.20 4.95 -7.85
C LEU A 236 0.27 5.69 -6.89
N LEU A 237 0.76 5.91 -5.66
CA LEU A 237 0.05 6.64 -4.62
C LEU A 237 0.37 8.13 -4.63
N GLU A 238 1.64 8.47 -4.91
CA GLU A 238 2.12 9.84 -4.94
C GLU A 238 3.34 9.97 -5.84
N TYR A 239 3.47 11.12 -6.53
CA TYR A 239 4.64 11.51 -7.27
C TYR A 239 4.93 12.99 -7.05
N LYS A 240 6.17 13.30 -6.66
CA LYS A 240 6.65 14.66 -6.49
C LYS A 240 7.98 14.84 -7.19
N GLN A 241 8.21 16.03 -7.72
CA GLN A 241 9.49 16.44 -8.32
C GLN A 241 10.17 17.50 -7.47
N ASN A 242 11.49 17.63 -7.63
CA ASN A 242 12.29 18.66 -6.99
C ASN A 242 12.22 18.66 -5.44
N VAL A 243 12.06 17.51 -4.82
CA VAL A 243 12.13 17.36 -3.36
C VAL A 243 13.59 17.51 -2.94
N GLN A 244 13.94 18.69 -2.37
CA GLN A 244 15.33 19.08 -2.11
C GLN A 244 15.95 18.41 -0.89
N GLN A 245 15.12 18.01 0.08
CA GLN A 245 15.54 17.36 1.32
C GLN A 245 14.86 16.02 1.48
N SER A 246 15.48 15.13 2.23
CA SER A 246 14.88 13.83 2.51
C SER A 246 13.47 13.99 3.10
N PRO A 247 12.43 13.45 2.44
CA PRO A 247 11.09 13.43 3.01
C PRO A 247 10.97 12.46 4.19
N PHE A 248 12.04 11.72 4.49
CA PHE A 248 12.10 10.66 5.49
C PHE A 248 12.94 11.04 6.73
N ALA A 249 13.32 12.31 6.88
CA ALA A 249 14.23 12.74 7.96
C ALA A 249 13.71 12.33 9.35
N ASP A 250 12.41 12.44 9.57
CA ASP A 250 11.75 12.15 10.84
C ASP A 250 11.25 10.70 10.98
N ILE A 251 11.47 9.87 9.94
CA ILE A 251 11.04 8.47 9.97
C ILE A 251 12.12 7.61 10.59
N ILE A 252 11.76 6.90 11.65
CA ILE A 252 12.61 5.94 12.34
C ILE A 252 12.21 4.53 11.90
N SER A 253 13.17 3.75 11.39
CA SER A 253 12.92 2.34 11.08
C SER A 253 12.82 1.53 12.37
N ASP A 254 12.10 0.41 12.33
CA ASP A 254 11.96 -0.48 13.46
C ASP A 254 13.32 -1.02 13.95
N ALA A 255 14.24 -1.29 13.03
CA ALA A 255 15.59 -1.75 13.35
C ALA A 255 16.41 -0.71 14.17
N ALA A 256 16.14 0.59 13.97
CA ALA A 256 16.77 1.69 14.69
C ALA A 256 15.93 2.19 15.89
N ASN A 257 14.75 1.63 16.09
CA ASN A 257 13.85 2.06 17.16
C ASN A 257 14.37 1.57 18.52
N PRO A 258 14.80 2.48 19.42
CA PRO A 258 15.29 2.11 20.74
C PRO A 258 14.22 1.40 21.57
N GLU A 259 12.93 1.63 21.30
CA GLU A 259 11.84 0.94 21.96
C GLU A 259 11.78 -0.55 21.60
N LEU A 260 12.30 -0.96 20.45
CA LEU A 260 12.33 -2.35 20.02
C LEU A 260 13.62 -3.08 20.40
N LYS A 261 14.62 -2.37 20.94
CA LYS A 261 15.95 -2.93 21.24
C LYS A 261 15.91 -4.12 22.20
N ASN A 262 14.97 -4.13 23.14
CA ASN A 262 14.82 -5.18 24.15
C ASN A 262 13.68 -6.17 23.81
N CYS A 263 13.19 -6.15 22.60
CA CYS A 263 12.12 -7.06 22.17
C CYS A 263 12.67 -8.45 21.84
N PRO A 264 11.89 -9.50 22.08
CA PRO A 264 12.22 -10.85 21.61
C PRO A 264 12.34 -10.88 20.08
N LYS A 265 13.22 -11.76 19.58
CA LYS A 265 13.37 -11.97 18.13
C LYS A 265 12.16 -12.72 17.55
N THR A 266 11.79 -12.37 16.32
CA THR A 266 10.67 -12.98 15.58
C THR A 266 11.13 -13.71 14.31
N ASP A 267 12.42 -14.00 14.19
CA ASP A 267 13.03 -14.55 12.96
C ASP A 267 12.57 -15.99 12.64
N SER A 268 12.16 -16.74 13.68
CA SER A 268 11.72 -18.11 13.54
C SER A 268 10.36 -18.31 14.19
N LEU A 269 9.44 -18.94 13.47
CA LEU A 269 8.14 -19.37 14.00
C LEU A 269 8.36 -20.63 14.86
N THR A 270 8.38 -20.46 16.18
CA THR A 270 8.78 -21.52 17.13
C THR A 270 7.61 -22.23 17.78
N THR A 271 6.45 -21.57 17.80
CA THR A 271 5.26 -22.09 18.48
C THR A 271 4.13 -22.27 17.49
N SER A 272 3.38 -23.34 17.62
CA SER A 272 2.25 -23.62 16.74
C SER A 272 1.04 -24.20 17.50
N ILE A 273 -0.14 -23.88 16.94
CA ILE A 273 -1.44 -24.37 17.39
C ILE A 273 -2.19 -24.88 16.17
N LYS A 274 -2.54 -26.15 16.15
CA LYS A 274 -3.36 -26.75 15.08
C LYS A 274 -4.70 -27.17 15.65
N LYS A 275 -5.77 -26.52 15.21
CA LYS A 275 -7.14 -26.81 15.69
C LYS A 275 -8.16 -26.61 14.58
N PRO A 276 -9.30 -27.33 14.64
CA PRO A 276 -10.47 -26.97 13.84
C PRO A 276 -11.02 -25.62 14.32
N THR A 277 -11.71 -24.93 13.42
CA THR A 277 -12.54 -23.77 13.75
C THR A 277 -13.76 -24.18 14.59
N GLU A 278 -14.38 -23.25 15.29
CA GLU A 278 -15.43 -23.52 16.29
C GLU A 278 -16.63 -24.30 15.73
N ASN A 279 -17.00 -24.03 14.48
CA ASN A 279 -18.11 -24.73 13.81
C ASN A 279 -17.61 -25.87 12.89
N TYR A 280 -16.34 -26.25 13.00
CA TYR A 280 -15.74 -27.33 12.20
C TYR A 280 -15.82 -27.12 10.68
N SER A 281 -15.84 -25.87 10.21
CA SER A 281 -15.86 -25.57 8.77
C SER A 281 -14.48 -25.69 8.14
N TYR A 282 -13.45 -25.34 8.89
CA TYR A 282 -12.04 -25.29 8.46
C TYR A 282 -11.13 -25.88 9.53
N GLN A 283 -9.88 -26.14 9.15
CA GLN A 283 -8.80 -26.40 10.09
C GLN A 283 -7.74 -25.31 9.93
N ILE A 284 -7.22 -24.80 11.03
CA ILE A 284 -6.18 -23.77 11.02
C ILE A 284 -4.96 -24.27 11.77
N HIS A 285 -3.80 -24.17 11.13
CA HIS A 285 -2.52 -24.32 11.78
C HIS A 285 -1.90 -22.94 11.91
N ALA A 286 -1.94 -22.38 13.09
CA ALA A 286 -1.38 -21.09 13.42
C ALA A 286 0.02 -21.28 14.01
N TYR A 287 1.00 -20.61 13.42
CA TYR A 287 2.36 -20.51 13.95
C TYR A 287 2.60 -19.08 14.40
N TYR A 288 3.35 -18.88 15.45
CA TYR A 288 3.68 -17.54 15.92
C TYR A 288 5.06 -17.46 16.59
N SER A 289 5.57 -16.26 16.66
CA SER A 289 6.81 -15.89 17.32
C SER A 289 6.72 -14.44 17.82
N PRO A 290 7.23 -14.13 19.02
CA PRO A 290 7.87 -15.02 19.99
C PRO A 290 6.86 -15.89 20.73
N GLU A 291 7.33 -16.97 21.39
CA GLU A 291 6.50 -17.85 22.22
C GLU A 291 5.79 -17.07 23.33
N PHE A 292 6.48 -16.09 23.92
CA PHE A 292 5.94 -15.19 24.93
C PHE A 292 5.90 -13.77 24.36
N PRO A 293 4.77 -13.35 23.74
CA PRO A 293 4.63 -12.02 23.20
C PRO A 293 4.75 -10.96 24.29
N VAL A 294 5.37 -9.82 23.93
CA VAL A 294 5.64 -8.72 24.86
C VAL A 294 4.94 -7.47 24.35
N GLN A 295 4.24 -6.75 25.23
CA GLN A 295 3.59 -5.49 24.90
C GLN A 295 4.58 -4.51 24.25
N GLY A 296 4.18 -3.85 23.16
CA GLY A 296 4.99 -2.92 22.39
C GLY A 296 6.08 -3.56 21.54
N CYS A 297 6.15 -4.88 21.47
CA CYS A 297 7.14 -5.60 20.69
C CYS A 297 6.56 -6.25 19.43
N PRO A 298 7.39 -6.49 18.38
CA PRO A 298 6.97 -7.21 17.20
C PRO A 298 6.51 -8.65 17.53
N MET A 299 5.50 -9.08 16.81
CA MET A 299 5.01 -10.46 16.78
C MET A 299 4.75 -10.85 15.35
N LYS A 300 5.12 -12.08 15.00
CA LYS A 300 4.89 -12.66 13.69
C LYS A 300 3.93 -13.83 13.80
N TRP A 301 2.99 -13.90 12.86
CA TRP A 301 2.08 -15.01 12.67
C TRP A 301 2.28 -15.63 11.29
N GLN A 302 2.01 -16.92 11.20
CA GLN A 302 1.71 -17.61 9.96
C GLN A 302 0.47 -18.46 10.18
N PHE A 303 -0.42 -18.46 9.19
CA PHE A 303 -1.62 -19.29 9.18
C PHE A 303 -1.61 -20.19 7.96
N ASP A 304 -1.79 -21.48 8.21
CA ASP A 304 -2.10 -22.46 7.20
C ASP A 304 -3.60 -22.76 7.32
N PHE A 305 -4.38 -22.35 6.33
CA PHE A 305 -5.80 -22.64 6.24
C PHE A 305 -6.00 -23.97 5.51
N LEU A 306 -6.50 -24.96 6.21
CA LEU A 306 -6.54 -26.33 5.76
C LEU A 306 -7.97 -26.85 5.63
N SER A 307 -8.13 -27.84 4.74
CA SER A 307 -9.37 -28.60 4.61
C SER A 307 -9.71 -29.32 5.90
N LYS A 308 -10.96 -29.28 6.30
CA LYS A 308 -11.45 -30.05 7.46
C LYS A 308 -11.38 -31.58 7.26
N TYR A 309 -11.29 -32.01 6.01
CA TYR A 309 -11.24 -33.43 5.66
C TYR A 309 -9.82 -33.96 5.50
N HIS A 310 -8.90 -33.09 5.12
CA HIS A 310 -7.50 -33.42 4.84
C HIS A 310 -6.59 -32.35 5.42
N ASP A 311 -5.93 -32.62 6.48
CA ASP A 311 -5.14 -31.71 7.30
C ASP A 311 -3.79 -31.28 6.67
N THR A 312 -3.54 -31.71 5.45
CA THR A 312 -2.41 -31.31 4.59
C THR A 312 -2.86 -30.60 3.32
N GLU A 313 -4.19 -30.48 3.08
CA GLU A 313 -4.75 -29.83 1.91
C GLU A 313 -5.03 -28.37 2.22
N PHE A 314 -4.28 -27.46 1.57
CA PHE A 314 -4.48 -26.04 1.70
C PHE A 314 -5.77 -25.58 0.99
N LEU A 315 -6.49 -24.68 1.64
CA LEU A 315 -7.66 -24.02 1.07
C LEU A 315 -7.23 -22.81 0.25
N ASN A 316 -7.84 -22.63 -0.91
CA ASN A 316 -7.54 -21.48 -1.77
C ASN A 316 -8.54 -20.34 -1.55
N GLN A 317 -8.09 -19.11 -1.81
CA GLN A 317 -8.96 -17.92 -1.85
C GLN A 317 -9.64 -17.63 -0.51
N VAL A 318 -8.88 -17.72 0.57
CA VAL A 318 -9.39 -17.48 1.93
C VAL A 318 -9.49 -16.00 2.21
N GLN A 319 -10.68 -15.52 2.56
CA GLN A 319 -10.92 -14.19 3.10
C GLN A 319 -11.02 -14.30 4.63
N TYR A 320 -10.17 -13.57 5.35
CA TYR A 320 -10.08 -13.71 6.80
C TYR A 320 -9.65 -12.40 7.47
N ASP A 321 -9.65 -12.35 8.78
CA ASP A 321 -9.01 -11.30 9.58
C ASP A 321 -8.36 -11.92 10.83
N LEU A 322 -7.38 -11.26 11.38
CA LEU A 322 -6.89 -11.50 12.73
C LEU A 322 -7.38 -10.37 13.61
N ILE A 323 -8.34 -10.65 14.45
CA ILE A 323 -8.92 -9.69 15.36
C ILE A 323 -8.52 -9.96 16.81
N VAL A 324 -8.57 -8.94 17.63
CA VAL A 324 -8.42 -9.06 19.09
C VAL A 324 -9.72 -8.65 19.75
N VAL A 325 -10.20 -9.46 20.66
CA VAL A 325 -11.45 -9.22 21.39
C VAL A 325 -11.20 -9.07 22.90
N ASP A 326 -12.17 -8.56 23.61
CA ASP A 326 -12.18 -8.53 25.08
C ASP A 326 -12.59 -9.89 25.69
N ASP A 327 -12.50 -10.01 27.02
CA ASP A 327 -12.85 -11.23 27.76
C ASP A 327 -14.33 -11.64 27.58
N LYS A 328 -15.17 -10.76 27.06
CA LYS A 328 -16.60 -11.01 26.79
C LYS A 328 -16.87 -11.35 25.33
N PHE A 329 -15.82 -11.34 24.50
CA PHE A 329 -15.93 -11.56 23.06
C PHE A 329 -16.91 -10.60 22.36
N THR A 330 -16.90 -9.32 22.79
CA THR A 330 -17.82 -8.32 22.27
C THR A 330 -17.39 -7.78 20.91
N LEU A 331 -18.37 -7.40 20.07
CA LEU A 331 -18.15 -6.70 18.80
C LEU A 331 -18.59 -5.23 18.94
N PRO A 332 -17.92 -4.28 18.28
CA PRO A 332 -16.76 -4.47 17.40
C PRO A 332 -15.52 -4.94 18.15
N PRO A 333 -14.56 -5.61 17.49
CA PRO A 333 -13.35 -6.08 18.12
C PRO A 333 -12.50 -4.90 18.63
N LEU A 334 -11.65 -5.15 19.63
CA LEU A 334 -10.68 -4.19 20.12
C LEU A 334 -9.68 -3.79 19.03
N ARG A 335 -9.38 -4.72 18.13
CA ARG A 335 -8.47 -4.51 17.00
C ARG A 335 -8.82 -5.45 15.85
N SER A 336 -8.62 -4.99 14.63
CA SER A 336 -8.67 -5.76 13.39
C SER A 336 -7.40 -5.48 12.60
N VAL A 337 -6.65 -6.52 12.28
CA VAL A 337 -5.41 -6.35 11.50
C VAL A 337 -5.73 -5.94 10.06
N ALA A 338 -6.83 -6.40 9.49
CA ALA A 338 -7.29 -5.94 8.18
C ALA A 338 -7.53 -4.43 8.18
N LYS A 339 -8.23 -3.91 9.19
CA LYS A 339 -8.51 -2.47 9.32
C LYS A 339 -7.24 -1.66 9.57
N ASP A 340 -6.30 -2.16 10.37
CA ASP A 340 -4.99 -1.53 10.56
C ASP A 340 -4.23 -1.34 9.24
N GLN A 341 -4.47 -2.23 8.27
CA GLN A 341 -3.88 -2.19 6.93
C GLN A 341 -4.77 -1.46 5.90
N GLY A 342 -5.93 -0.93 6.31
CA GLY A 342 -6.85 -0.22 5.42
C GLY A 342 -7.74 -1.12 4.56
N TYR A 343 -7.94 -2.38 4.95
CA TYR A 343 -8.76 -3.35 4.23
C TYR A 343 -9.99 -3.77 5.04
N ASP A 344 -11.00 -4.28 4.35
CA ASP A 344 -12.16 -4.90 4.99
C ASP A 344 -11.88 -6.33 5.46
N TYR A 345 -10.95 -7.01 4.80
CA TYR A 345 -10.47 -8.35 5.13
C TYR A 345 -9.05 -8.57 4.59
N LEU A 346 -8.33 -9.49 5.18
CA LEU A 346 -7.08 -10.04 4.65
C LEU A 346 -7.40 -11.16 3.66
N TYR A 347 -6.49 -11.41 2.72
CA TYR A 347 -6.70 -12.38 1.67
C TYR A 347 -5.50 -13.30 1.50
N SER A 348 -5.75 -14.61 1.55
CA SER A 348 -4.77 -15.64 1.22
C SER A 348 -5.19 -16.41 -0.03
N PRO A 349 -4.48 -16.26 -1.16
CA PRO A 349 -4.82 -16.95 -2.40
C PRO A 349 -4.57 -18.46 -2.33
N SER A 350 -3.57 -18.90 -1.57
CA SER A 350 -3.13 -20.31 -1.52
C SER A 350 -3.44 -21.02 -0.20
N GLY A 351 -4.04 -20.32 0.76
CA GLY A 351 -4.29 -20.85 2.10
C GLY A 351 -3.12 -20.70 3.07
N LEU A 352 -1.98 -20.16 2.62
CA LEU A 352 -0.88 -19.77 3.49
C LEU A 352 -0.86 -18.25 3.63
N SER A 353 -0.72 -17.75 4.85
CA SER A 353 -0.62 -16.32 5.10
C SER A 353 0.32 -15.99 6.25
N THR A 354 0.98 -14.84 6.17
CA THR A 354 1.85 -14.31 7.23
C THR A 354 1.46 -12.90 7.61
N ILE A 355 1.52 -12.60 8.92
CA ILE A 355 1.23 -11.28 9.48
C ILE A 355 2.38 -10.87 10.38
N ASP A 356 2.93 -9.68 10.17
CA ASP A 356 3.80 -9.01 11.13
C ASP A 356 3.01 -7.89 11.82
N MET A 357 3.04 -7.85 13.13
CA MET A 357 2.31 -6.85 13.92
C MET A 357 3.09 -6.45 15.17
N ILE A 358 2.75 -5.29 15.74
CA ILE A 358 3.18 -4.92 17.09
C ILE A 358 2.09 -5.36 18.07
N VAL A 359 2.50 -6.00 19.17
CA VAL A 359 1.60 -6.40 20.25
C VAL A 359 1.14 -5.14 20.99
N GLN A 360 -0.13 -4.77 20.83
CA GLN A 360 -0.70 -3.57 21.48
C GLN A 360 -1.42 -3.91 22.79
N GLN A 361 -1.72 -5.20 23.00
CA GLN A 361 -2.47 -5.68 24.16
C GLN A 361 -1.67 -5.48 25.43
N PRO A 362 -2.33 -5.08 26.55
CA PRO A 362 -1.69 -4.97 27.86
C PRO A 362 -1.23 -6.35 28.34
N PRO A 363 -0.31 -6.37 29.34
CA PRO A 363 0.05 -7.62 30.01
C PRO A 363 -1.16 -8.33 30.58
N GLY A 364 -1.22 -9.63 30.36
CA GLY A 364 -2.37 -10.47 30.71
C GLY A 364 -2.72 -11.43 29.58
N THR A 365 -3.87 -12.03 29.61
CA THR A 365 -4.35 -12.89 28.51
C THR A 365 -4.95 -12.02 27.40
N ALA A 366 -4.46 -12.19 26.17
CA ALA A 366 -5.05 -11.59 24.98
C ALA A 366 -5.77 -12.66 24.16
N HIS A 367 -6.99 -12.35 23.72
CA HIS A 367 -7.83 -13.23 22.90
C HIS A 367 -7.69 -12.84 21.42
N PHE A 368 -6.85 -13.57 20.71
CA PHE A 368 -6.73 -13.45 19.26
C PHE A 368 -7.76 -14.36 18.59
N VAL A 369 -8.44 -13.84 17.59
CA VAL A 369 -9.43 -14.61 16.84
C VAL A 369 -9.06 -14.57 15.36
N VAL A 370 -8.75 -15.73 14.79
CA VAL A 370 -8.65 -15.89 13.34
C VAL A 370 -10.05 -16.05 12.80
N TYR A 371 -10.57 -14.99 12.22
CA TYR A 371 -11.96 -14.89 11.75
C TYR A 371 -12.00 -15.13 10.26
N VAL A 372 -12.55 -16.25 9.82
CA VAL A 372 -12.62 -16.65 8.40
C VAL A 372 -13.98 -16.25 7.86
N TYR A 373 -14.00 -15.26 6.96
CA TYR A 373 -15.22 -14.84 6.27
C TYR A 373 -15.72 -15.88 5.27
N GLY A 374 -14.79 -16.68 4.71
CA GLY A 374 -15.06 -17.78 3.80
C GLY A 374 -14.07 -17.85 2.63
N LEU A 375 -14.42 -18.66 1.65
CA LEU A 375 -13.59 -18.93 0.46
C LEU A 375 -14.23 -18.26 -0.76
N ALA A 376 -13.56 -17.26 -1.31
CA ALA A 376 -13.94 -16.60 -2.56
C ALA A 376 -12.78 -15.81 -3.14
N PRO A 377 -12.74 -15.55 -4.45
CA PRO A 377 -11.82 -14.60 -5.06
C PRO A 377 -11.88 -13.22 -4.37
N GLN A 378 -10.78 -12.51 -4.39
CA GLN A 378 -10.74 -11.16 -3.81
C GLN A 378 -11.80 -10.24 -4.46
N GLY A 379 -12.57 -9.54 -3.63
CA GLY A 379 -13.66 -8.67 -4.06
C GLY A 379 -15.01 -9.36 -4.30
N ILE A 380 -15.07 -10.68 -4.12
CA ILE A 380 -16.32 -11.47 -4.22
C ILE A 380 -16.74 -11.88 -2.81
N VAL A 381 -18.03 -11.74 -2.51
CA VAL A 381 -18.58 -12.18 -1.23
C VAL A 381 -18.54 -13.71 -1.16
N PRO A 382 -17.97 -14.29 -0.10
CA PRO A 382 -17.92 -15.73 0.07
C PRO A 382 -19.32 -16.35 0.21
N SER A 383 -19.51 -17.51 -0.39
CA SER A 383 -20.72 -18.35 -0.19
C SER A 383 -20.51 -19.48 0.80
N THR A 384 -19.27 -19.70 1.23
CA THR A 384 -18.90 -20.71 2.22
C THR A 384 -19.17 -20.20 3.63
N PRO A 385 -19.28 -21.08 4.62
CA PRO A 385 -19.60 -20.69 6.00
C PRO A 385 -18.54 -19.75 6.58
N LEU A 386 -19.00 -18.77 7.34
CA LEU A 386 -18.19 -18.01 8.25
C LEU A 386 -17.85 -18.87 9.47
N ASP A 387 -16.60 -18.83 9.91
CA ASP A 387 -16.14 -19.55 11.08
C ASP A 387 -14.90 -18.87 11.71
N TYR A 388 -14.48 -19.30 12.89
CA TYR A 388 -13.37 -18.67 13.58
C TYR A 388 -12.60 -19.64 14.48
N LEU A 389 -11.37 -19.27 14.84
CA LEU A 389 -10.55 -19.95 15.81
C LEU A 389 -10.08 -18.94 16.86
N ILE A 390 -10.27 -19.26 18.15
CA ILE A 390 -9.77 -18.47 19.28
C ILE A 390 -8.41 -18.99 19.71
N ILE A 391 -7.47 -18.06 19.91
CA ILE A 391 -6.13 -18.32 20.39
C ILE A 391 -5.84 -17.39 21.55
N ASP A 392 -5.75 -17.95 22.75
CA ASP A 392 -5.44 -17.21 23.97
C ASP A 392 -3.93 -17.20 24.19
N LEU A 393 -3.34 -16.01 24.31
CA LEU A 393 -1.91 -15.87 24.53
C LEU A 393 -1.62 -14.98 25.73
N PRO A 394 -0.67 -15.40 26.62
CA PRO A 394 -0.20 -14.54 27.68
C PRO A 394 0.71 -13.45 27.11
N ILE A 395 0.36 -12.21 27.33
CA ILE A 395 1.17 -11.05 26.96
C ILE A 395 2.00 -10.61 28.17
N SER A 396 3.30 -10.50 27.98
CA SER A 396 4.24 -10.08 29.02
C SER A 396 4.43 -8.55 28.99
N ALA A 397 4.70 -7.97 30.16
CA ALA A 397 5.16 -6.61 30.27
C ALA A 397 6.59 -6.48 29.70
N LYS A 398 6.90 -5.35 29.09
CA LYS A 398 8.24 -5.06 28.62
C LYS A 398 9.18 -4.83 29.82
N THR A 399 10.17 -5.70 30.00
CA THR A 399 11.19 -5.52 31.03
C THR A 399 12.15 -4.39 30.65
N GLY A 400 12.26 -3.38 31.51
CA GLY A 400 13.24 -2.29 31.35
C GLY A 400 12.68 -0.89 31.12
N SER A 401 11.36 -0.70 31.15
CA SER A 401 10.81 0.63 31.35
C SER A 401 10.92 0.96 32.86
N SER A 402 12.01 1.64 33.24
CA SER A 402 12.02 2.37 34.50
C SER A 402 10.79 3.28 34.50
N ASP A 403 9.98 3.18 35.55
CA ASP A 403 8.84 4.05 35.81
C ASP A 403 9.30 5.51 35.95
N ASN A 404 9.58 6.12 34.82
CA ASN A 404 9.63 7.57 34.70
C ASN A 404 8.52 7.96 33.72
N PRO A 405 7.45 8.62 34.18
CA PRO A 405 6.38 9.06 33.30
C PRO A 405 6.81 10.31 32.52
N SER A 406 7.91 10.25 31.81
CA SER A 406 8.22 11.24 30.79
C SER A 406 7.54 10.79 29.51
N GLN A 407 6.53 11.54 29.13
CA GLN A 407 5.64 11.47 27.96
C GLN A 407 6.38 11.21 26.63
N ASN A 408 6.96 10.03 26.45
CA ASN A 408 7.44 9.65 25.14
C ASN A 408 6.29 8.97 24.38
N ILE A 409 5.66 9.75 23.49
CA ILE A 409 4.67 9.23 22.57
C ILE A 409 5.34 8.15 21.71
N PRO A 410 4.89 6.88 21.76
CA PRO A 410 5.43 5.79 20.97
C PRO A 410 5.53 6.11 19.47
N VAL A 411 6.56 5.60 18.80
CA VAL A 411 6.83 5.93 17.40
C VAL A 411 5.66 5.54 16.48
N TRP A 412 4.99 4.42 16.75
CA TRP A 412 3.82 4.00 15.98
C TRP A 412 2.66 5.00 16.05
N ILE A 413 2.48 5.70 17.20
CA ILE A 413 1.47 6.76 17.33
C ILE A 413 1.85 7.95 16.45
N LYS A 414 3.14 8.32 16.43
CA LYS A 414 3.64 9.37 15.54
C LYS A 414 3.43 9.01 14.07
N ASN A 415 3.62 7.75 13.72
CA ASN A 415 3.35 7.25 12.38
C ASN A 415 1.86 7.29 12.04
N ASN A 416 0.97 6.87 12.95
CA ASN A 416 -0.47 6.98 12.75
C ASN A 416 -0.94 8.42 12.59
N ALA A 417 -0.42 9.34 13.40
CA ALA A 417 -0.71 10.77 13.29
C ALA A 417 -0.24 11.33 11.93
N LYS A 418 0.93 10.89 11.46
CA LYS A 418 1.44 11.24 10.14
C LYS A 418 0.56 10.67 9.02
N TRP A 419 0.15 9.42 9.10
CA TRP A 419 -0.72 8.80 8.09
C TRP A 419 -2.08 9.47 8.03
N TRP A 420 -2.63 9.88 9.18
CA TRP A 420 -3.84 10.69 9.21
C TRP A 420 -3.63 12.06 8.56
N ALA A 421 -2.58 12.78 8.92
CA ALA A 421 -2.23 14.07 8.32
C ALA A 421 -1.98 13.97 6.80
N ASP A 422 -1.40 12.85 6.35
CA ASP A 422 -1.17 12.55 4.94
C ASP A 422 -2.44 12.02 4.23
N GLY A 423 -3.60 11.89 4.92
CA GLY A 423 -4.85 11.35 4.39
C GLY A 423 -4.80 9.85 4.06
N LYS A 424 -3.86 9.10 4.65
CA LYS A 424 -3.69 7.66 4.44
C LYS A 424 -4.62 6.82 5.31
N ILE A 425 -5.07 7.35 6.42
CA ILE A 425 -6.13 6.80 7.26
C ILE A 425 -7.22 7.86 7.47
N ASP A 426 -8.45 7.42 7.64
CA ASP A 426 -9.59 8.29 7.87
C ASP A 426 -9.66 8.82 9.32
N ASP A 427 -10.50 9.84 9.53
CA ASP A 427 -10.68 10.47 10.83
C ASP A 427 -11.16 9.48 11.90
N ASN A 428 -12.04 8.53 11.52
CA ASN A 428 -12.57 7.55 12.45
C ASN A 428 -11.49 6.61 12.95
N SER A 429 -10.63 6.11 12.05
CA SER A 429 -9.50 5.24 12.39
C SER A 429 -8.50 5.96 13.29
N PHE A 430 -8.24 7.25 13.03
CA PHE A 430 -7.36 8.05 13.87
C PHE A 430 -7.96 8.30 15.26
N VAL A 431 -9.23 8.69 15.33
CA VAL A 431 -9.94 8.94 16.59
C VAL A 431 -10.04 7.67 17.44
N GLN A 432 -10.31 6.51 16.83
CA GLN A 432 -10.28 5.23 17.54
C GLN A 432 -8.90 4.94 18.13
N GLY A 433 -7.83 5.23 17.41
CA GLY A 433 -6.47 5.14 17.91
C GLY A 433 -6.24 6.04 19.15
N ILE A 434 -6.69 7.28 19.10
CA ILE A 434 -6.61 8.22 20.26
C ILE A 434 -7.46 7.73 21.45
N GLN A 435 -8.68 7.26 21.20
CA GLN A 435 -9.55 6.70 22.24
C GLN A 435 -8.91 5.49 22.93
N PHE A 436 -8.28 4.62 22.13
CA PHE A 436 -7.51 3.49 22.64
C PHE A 436 -6.38 3.96 23.58
N LEU A 437 -5.59 4.97 23.17
CA LEU A 437 -4.49 5.51 23.96
C LEU A 437 -4.95 6.07 25.30
N ILE A 438 -6.11 6.72 25.33
CA ILE A 438 -6.71 7.27 26.56
C ILE A 438 -7.22 6.12 27.44
N LYS A 439 -7.90 5.14 26.85
CA LYS A 439 -8.46 3.98 27.56
C LYS A 439 -7.37 3.14 28.22
N GLU A 440 -6.25 2.93 27.50
CA GLU A 440 -5.10 2.16 28.00
C GLU A 440 -4.16 2.97 28.91
N GLY A 441 -4.49 4.23 29.23
CA GLY A 441 -3.70 5.08 30.11
C GLY A 441 -2.34 5.51 29.54
N ILE A 442 -2.09 5.26 28.26
CA ILE A 442 -0.89 5.69 27.51
C ILE A 442 -0.94 7.20 27.31
N MET A 443 -2.13 7.75 27.07
CA MET A 443 -2.40 9.19 27.02
C MET A 443 -3.33 9.58 28.16
N LYS A 444 -2.87 10.50 28.99
CA LYS A 444 -3.70 11.08 30.05
C LYS A 444 -4.20 12.44 29.58
N ILE A 445 -5.50 12.64 29.56
CA ILE A 445 -6.10 13.97 29.39
C ILE A 445 -6.01 14.63 30.79
N PRO A 446 -5.35 15.79 30.92
CA PRO A 446 -5.44 16.55 32.16
C PRO A 446 -6.92 16.86 32.41
N GLN A 447 -7.46 16.40 33.53
CA GLN A 447 -8.77 16.90 33.97
C GLN A 447 -8.63 18.41 34.17
N ALA A 448 -9.43 19.19 33.46
CA ALA A 448 -9.57 20.60 33.76
C ALA A 448 -9.87 20.71 35.26
N ALA A 449 -9.09 21.49 35.96
CA ALA A 449 -9.35 21.78 37.37
C ALA A 449 -10.82 22.21 37.46
N GLN A 450 -11.63 21.47 38.20
CA GLN A 450 -12.95 21.93 38.59
C GLN A 450 -12.69 23.18 39.42
N ASP A 451 -13.00 24.32 38.81
CA ASP A 451 -13.09 25.57 39.56
C ASP A 451 -14.06 25.32 40.71
N SER A 452 -13.54 25.30 41.92
CA SER A 452 -14.34 25.34 43.13
C SER A 452 -15.20 26.60 43.03
N GLU A 453 -16.51 26.44 42.88
CA GLU A 453 -17.45 27.55 43.01
C GLU A 453 -17.19 28.31 44.29
N PRO A 454 -17.08 29.65 44.24
CA PRO A 454 -17.07 30.45 45.45
C PRO A 454 -18.45 30.36 46.08
N GLY A 455 -18.47 29.98 47.40
CA GLY A 455 -19.68 29.76 48.18
C GLY A 455 -20.75 30.82 47.98
N GLY A 456 -21.90 30.36 47.50
CA GLY A 456 -23.12 31.16 47.40
C GLY A 456 -23.61 31.56 48.80
N TYR A 457 -23.54 32.85 49.06
CA TYR A 457 -24.24 33.51 50.17
C TYR A 457 -25.76 33.35 49.96
N VAL A 458 -26.39 32.59 50.86
CA VAL A 458 -27.84 32.49 50.94
C VAL A 458 -28.37 33.59 51.86
N PRO A 459 -29.15 34.59 51.40
CA PRO A 459 -29.86 35.48 52.29
C PRO A 459 -31.03 34.74 52.89
N GLN A 460 -31.03 34.57 54.21
CA GLN A 460 -32.25 34.27 54.98
C GLN A 460 -33.09 35.53 55.14
N ASN A 461 -34.38 35.32 55.01
CA ASN A 461 -35.50 36.16 55.44
C ASN A 461 -36.01 37.26 54.51
N LEU A 462 -37.20 36.99 54.01
CA LEU A 462 -38.30 37.93 53.99
C LEU A 462 -39.61 37.21 53.62
N PHE A 463 -40.36 36.78 54.66
CA PHE A 463 -41.82 36.78 54.62
C PHE A 463 -42.31 36.98 56.04
N ASP A 464 -42.70 38.16 56.27
CA ASP A 464 -43.95 38.52 56.95
C ASP A 464 -44.97 38.85 55.86
#